data_a423c04f0cb0b8451f0a8b5c816f1645
#
_entry.id   a423c04f0cb0b8451f0a8b5c816f1645
#
_cell.length_a   1.000
_cell.length_b   1.000
_cell.length_c   1.000
_cell.angle_alpha   90.00
_cell.angle_beta   90.00
_cell.angle_gamma   90.00
#
_symmetry.space_group_name_H-M   'P 1'
#
loop_
_entity.id
_entity.type
_entity.pdbx_description
1 polymer ?
#
loop_
_entity_poly.entity_id
_entity_poly.type
_entity_poly.pdbx_seq_one_letter_code
_entity_poly.pdbx_strand_id
1 'polypeptide(L)'
;MAKISPESVQKALDRFQELYDNDPELRVAVANGEGNLQLLEETFFVKKELNILDITPKEKWNWLHRCNLSRAAPLPVMEFYIKHGVDVKAQDMYGMTPLHYAMQEKNVEGAIALLNAGADPNIPDRDHATALAYINGMPEEIELLKLMLEKGGDVHFNNGQHEILEGIKKYSSEDPKFKPVIELMEKYA
;
A
#
# COMPACT_ATOMS: atom_id res chain seq x y z
N MET A 1 23.54 -23.57 -16.42
CA MET A 1 23.52 -22.45 -15.45
C MET A 1 24.89 -22.35 -14.82
N ALA A 2 25.57 -21.19 -14.96
CA ALA A 2 26.87 -20.99 -14.32
C ALA A 2 26.68 -20.95 -12.80
N LYS A 3 27.47 -21.73 -12.06
CA LYS A 3 27.47 -21.72 -10.59
C LYS A 3 28.16 -20.44 -10.14
N ILE A 4 27.46 -19.62 -9.34
CA ILE A 4 28.04 -18.43 -8.71
C ILE A 4 29.09 -18.93 -7.71
N SER A 5 30.32 -18.36 -7.77
CA SER A 5 31.38 -18.77 -6.86
C SER A 5 31.13 -18.25 -5.44
N PRO A 6 31.58 -18.97 -4.39
CA PRO A 6 31.49 -18.49 -3.00
C PRO A 6 32.13 -17.12 -2.79
N GLU A 7 33.22 -16.83 -3.48
CA GLU A 7 33.91 -15.54 -3.43
C GLU A 7 33.05 -14.40 -4.00
N SER A 8 32.34 -14.65 -5.11
CA SER A 8 31.42 -13.68 -5.69
C SER A 8 30.24 -13.38 -4.77
N VAL A 9 29.74 -14.41 -4.05
CA VAL A 9 28.69 -14.25 -3.05
C VAL A 9 29.18 -13.41 -1.87
N GLN A 10 30.39 -13.72 -1.35
CA GLN A 10 30.96 -12.96 -0.22
C GLN A 10 31.17 -11.50 -0.58
N LYS A 11 31.75 -11.21 -1.74
CA LYS A 11 31.92 -9.84 -2.23
C LYS A 11 30.60 -9.07 -2.37
N ALA A 12 29.53 -9.75 -2.78
CA ALA A 12 28.21 -9.14 -2.86
C ALA A 12 27.63 -8.83 -1.46
N LEU A 13 27.84 -9.72 -0.49
CA LEU A 13 27.42 -9.52 0.91
C LEU A 13 28.19 -8.36 1.56
N ASP A 14 29.52 -8.30 1.38
CA ASP A 14 30.35 -7.21 1.92
C ASP A 14 29.90 -5.85 1.37
N ARG A 15 29.63 -5.80 0.05
CA ARG A 15 29.10 -4.59 -0.59
C ARG A 15 27.72 -4.20 -0.09
N PHE A 16 26.83 -5.18 0.11
CA PHE A 16 25.50 -4.92 0.70
C PHE A 16 25.63 -4.36 2.10
N GLN A 17 26.51 -4.95 2.93
CA GLN A 17 26.75 -4.49 4.29
C GLN A 17 27.26 -3.06 4.32
N GLU A 18 28.21 -2.72 3.44
CA GLU A 18 28.73 -1.35 3.31
C GLU A 18 27.61 -0.35 2.95
N LEU A 19 26.76 -0.70 1.97
CA LEU A 19 25.61 0.13 1.58
C LEU A 19 24.60 0.25 2.73
N TYR A 20 24.27 -0.86 3.39
CA TYR A 20 23.34 -0.89 4.52
C TYR A 20 23.80 0.00 5.68
N ASP A 21 25.11 -0.02 6.00
CA ASP A 21 25.66 0.76 7.10
C ASP A 21 25.66 2.28 6.78
N ASN A 22 25.79 2.66 5.52
CA ASN A 22 25.92 4.05 5.09
C ASN A 22 24.66 4.70 4.54
N ASP A 23 23.59 3.91 4.25
CA ASP A 23 22.34 4.41 3.68
C ASP A 23 21.16 4.21 4.65
N PRO A 24 20.72 5.28 5.35
CA PRO A 24 19.57 5.18 6.25
C PRO A 24 18.27 4.84 5.55
N GLU A 25 18.08 5.21 4.27
CA GLU A 25 16.87 4.84 3.53
C GLU A 25 16.83 3.34 3.23
N LEU A 26 17.98 2.74 2.90
CA LEU A 26 18.09 1.29 2.73
C LEU A 26 17.80 0.54 4.04
N ARG A 27 18.31 1.05 5.18
CA ARG A 27 17.99 0.48 6.51
C ARG A 27 16.50 0.52 6.80
N VAL A 28 15.83 1.63 6.51
CA VAL A 28 14.37 1.75 6.67
C VAL A 28 13.63 0.81 5.73
N ALA A 29 14.06 0.66 4.48
CA ALA A 29 13.44 -0.27 3.55
C ALA A 29 13.52 -1.73 4.03
N VAL A 30 14.67 -2.14 4.56
CA VAL A 30 14.85 -3.47 5.18
C VAL A 30 13.97 -3.61 6.42
N ALA A 31 14.00 -2.61 7.32
CA ALA A 31 13.20 -2.61 8.54
C ALA A 31 11.69 -2.72 8.27
N ASN A 32 11.20 -2.03 7.23
CA ASN A 32 9.81 -2.12 6.78
C ASN A 32 9.45 -3.55 6.36
N GLY A 33 10.31 -4.19 5.57
CA GLY A 33 10.08 -5.54 5.10
C GLY A 33 10.14 -6.61 6.19
N GLU A 34 10.95 -6.39 7.22
CA GLU A 34 11.15 -7.31 8.35
C GLU A 34 10.21 -7.05 9.53
N GLY A 35 9.52 -5.90 9.55
CA GLY A 35 8.73 -5.47 10.71
C GLY A 35 9.59 -5.00 11.89
N ASN A 36 10.81 -4.55 11.63
CA ASN A 36 11.77 -4.16 12.66
C ASN A 36 11.51 -2.74 13.17
N LEU A 37 10.54 -2.60 14.09
CA LEU A 37 10.15 -1.31 14.66
C LEU A 37 11.28 -0.66 15.46
N GLN A 38 12.14 -1.45 16.11
CA GLN A 38 13.26 -0.90 16.88
C GLN A 38 14.23 -0.15 15.96
N LEU A 39 14.52 -0.68 14.78
CA LEU A 39 15.39 -0.03 13.81
C LEU A 39 14.73 1.24 13.22
N LEU A 40 13.40 1.23 13.02
CA LEU A 40 12.66 2.43 12.62
C LEU A 40 12.74 3.52 13.70
N GLU A 41 12.44 3.18 14.95
CA GLU A 41 12.56 4.10 16.10
C GLU A 41 13.99 4.68 16.20
N GLU A 42 15.01 3.82 16.09
CA GLU A 42 16.40 4.25 16.14
C GLU A 42 16.73 5.25 15.03
N THR A 43 16.33 4.96 13.79
CA THR A 43 16.66 5.80 12.62
C THR A 43 15.94 7.15 12.68
N PHE A 44 14.62 7.17 12.97
CA PHE A 44 13.84 8.40 12.93
C PHE A 44 13.95 9.26 14.18
N PHE A 45 14.05 8.65 15.38
CA PHE A 45 13.90 9.40 16.63
C PHE A 45 15.16 9.44 17.48
N VAL A 46 16.00 8.40 17.46
CA VAL A 46 17.24 8.35 18.25
C VAL A 46 18.38 9.01 17.47
N LYS A 47 18.72 8.49 16.30
CA LYS A 47 19.78 9.02 15.43
C LYS A 47 19.35 10.24 14.64
N LYS A 48 18.04 10.35 14.34
CA LYS A 48 17.43 11.42 13.53
C LYS A 48 18.08 11.56 12.16
N GLU A 49 18.43 10.43 11.55
CA GLU A 49 19.06 10.37 10.24
C GLU A 49 18.08 10.73 9.11
N LEU A 50 16.79 10.47 9.34
CA LEU A 50 15.69 10.78 8.42
C LEU A 50 14.53 11.43 9.19
N ASN A 51 13.72 12.20 8.48
CA ASN A 51 12.47 12.73 9.03
C ASN A 51 11.30 11.83 8.60
N ILE A 52 10.51 11.37 9.58
CA ILE A 52 9.37 10.48 9.33
C ILE A 52 8.25 11.13 8.50
N LEU A 53 8.21 12.46 8.42
CA LEU A 53 7.24 13.22 7.64
C LEU A 53 7.75 13.62 6.25
N ASP A 54 8.97 13.24 5.88
CA ASP A 54 9.53 13.58 4.58
C ASP A 54 8.76 12.94 3.43
N ILE A 55 8.73 13.69 2.32
CA ILE A 55 8.14 13.29 1.06
C ILE A 55 9.24 13.33 0.00
N THR A 56 9.37 12.28 -0.81
CA THR A 56 10.36 12.25 -1.89
C THR A 56 10.12 13.39 -2.90
N PRO A 57 11.17 14.08 -3.37
CA PRO A 57 10.99 15.30 -4.18
C PRO A 57 10.31 15.03 -5.53
N LYS A 58 10.61 13.90 -6.15
CA LYS A 58 10.16 13.55 -7.50
C LYS A 58 8.87 12.76 -7.48
N GLU A 59 8.86 11.62 -6.81
CA GLU A 59 7.74 10.68 -6.79
C GLU A 59 6.62 11.14 -5.86
N LYS A 60 6.91 12.05 -4.91
CA LYS A 60 5.99 12.52 -3.86
C LYS A 60 5.55 11.43 -2.88
N TRP A 61 6.34 10.38 -2.73
CA TRP A 61 6.07 9.32 -1.76
C TRP A 61 6.38 9.76 -0.33
N ASN A 62 5.44 9.51 0.58
CA ASN A 62 5.72 9.43 2.01
C ASN A 62 6.05 7.98 2.42
N TRP A 63 6.32 7.74 3.69
CA TRP A 63 6.72 6.40 4.16
C TRP A 63 5.60 5.35 4.06
N LEU A 64 4.31 5.75 4.11
CA LEU A 64 3.18 4.84 3.89
C LEU A 64 3.07 4.35 2.44
N HIS A 65 3.49 5.16 1.45
CA HIS A 65 3.66 4.68 0.08
C HIS A 65 4.85 3.72 -0.01
N ARG A 66 5.99 4.15 0.51
CA ARG A 66 7.28 3.45 0.37
C ARG A 66 7.28 2.07 1.01
N CYS A 67 6.60 1.87 2.14
CA CYS A 67 6.54 0.58 2.81
C CYS A 67 5.69 -0.47 2.07
N ASN A 68 4.92 -0.06 1.03
CA ASN A 68 4.14 -0.97 0.18
C ASN A 68 4.60 -0.97 -1.29
N LEU A 69 5.82 -0.51 -1.63
CA LEU A 69 6.27 -0.41 -3.05
C LEU A 69 6.57 -1.75 -3.70
N SER A 70 7.06 -2.73 -2.97
CA SER A 70 7.56 -3.99 -3.53
C SER A 70 7.02 -5.21 -2.81
N ARG A 71 6.45 -5.01 -1.68
CA ARG A 71 5.89 -6.04 -0.81
C ARG A 71 5.01 -5.39 0.24
N ALA A 72 3.91 -6.06 0.60
CA ALA A 72 3.06 -5.67 1.71
C ALA A 72 3.88 -5.52 3.01
N ALA A 73 3.87 -4.33 3.59
CA ALA A 73 4.47 -4.13 4.91
C ALA A 73 3.64 -4.83 5.99
N PRO A 74 4.26 -5.40 7.02
CA PRO A 74 3.53 -5.94 8.17
C PRO A 74 2.70 -4.85 8.86
N LEU A 75 1.53 -5.23 9.40
CA LEU A 75 0.62 -4.31 10.10
C LEU A 75 1.31 -3.41 11.14
N PRO A 76 2.23 -3.89 12.00
CA PRO A 76 2.91 -3.03 12.98
C PRO A 76 3.70 -1.88 12.34
N VAL A 77 4.23 -2.06 11.14
CA VAL A 77 4.94 -1.01 10.39
C VAL A 77 3.96 0.05 9.88
N MET A 78 2.81 -0.38 9.35
CA MET A 78 1.76 0.55 8.92
C MET A 78 1.25 1.39 10.10
N GLU A 79 0.95 0.75 11.23
CA GLU A 79 0.52 1.41 12.46
C GLU A 79 1.59 2.36 13.02
N PHE A 80 2.87 2.00 12.92
CA PHE A 80 3.98 2.86 13.31
C PHE A 80 3.94 4.19 12.55
N TYR A 81 3.86 4.18 11.23
CA TYR A 81 3.81 5.41 10.43
C TYR A 81 2.53 6.21 10.66
N ILE A 82 1.37 5.54 10.75
CA ILE A 82 0.08 6.18 11.03
C ILE A 82 0.12 6.89 12.39
N LYS A 83 0.60 6.21 13.44
CA LYS A 83 0.73 6.75 14.80
C LYS A 83 1.63 7.99 14.84
N HIS A 84 2.66 8.05 14.02
CA HIS A 84 3.60 9.19 13.97
C HIS A 84 3.18 10.27 12.98
N GLY A 85 1.95 10.24 12.48
CA GLY A 85 1.34 11.34 11.74
C GLY A 85 1.71 11.39 10.26
N VAL A 86 2.20 10.31 9.68
CA VAL A 86 2.40 10.23 8.23
C VAL A 86 1.03 10.33 7.55
N ASP A 87 0.89 11.24 6.59
CA ASP A 87 -0.41 11.53 5.97
C ASP A 87 -0.94 10.33 5.17
N VAL A 88 -2.09 9.79 5.61
CA VAL A 88 -2.79 8.66 4.98
C VAL A 88 -3.51 9.04 3.68
N LYS A 89 -3.68 10.36 3.40
CA LYS A 89 -4.36 10.89 2.21
C LYS A 89 -3.39 11.49 1.19
N ALA A 90 -2.09 11.51 1.49
CA ALA A 90 -1.10 12.05 0.57
C ALA A 90 -1.21 11.38 -0.80
N GLN A 91 -1.11 12.16 -1.86
CA GLN A 91 -1.06 11.66 -3.23
C GLN A 91 0.36 11.77 -3.78
N ASP A 92 0.81 10.72 -4.42
CA ASP A 92 2.08 10.70 -5.13
C ASP A 92 2.01 11.39 -6.51
N MET A 93 3.09 11.31 -7.28
CA MET A 93 3.13 11.89 -8.63
C MET A 93 2.14 11.25 -9.61
N TYR A 94 1.58 10.09 -9.31
CA TYR A 94 0.57 9.41 -10.10
C TYR A 94 -0.86 9.62 -9.56
N GLY A 95 -1.01 10.42 -8.51
CA GLY A 95 -2.28 10.62 -7.82
C GLY A 95 -2.65 9.47 -6.88
N MET A 96 -1.80 8.46 -6.75
CA MET A 96 -2.04 7.30 -5.89
C MET A 96 -1.85 7.68 -4.41
N THR A 97 -2.74 7.18 -3.55
CA THR A 97 -2.61 7.32 -2.09
C THR A 97 -1.96 6.06 -1.49
N PRO A 98 -1.52 6.09 -0.21
CA PRO A 98 -1.09 4.88 0.49
C PRO A 98 -2.10 3.73 0.43
N LEU A 99 -3.42 4.04 0.40
CA LEU A 99 -4.46 3.02 0.27
C LEU A 99 -4.42 2.32 -1.09
N HIS A 100 -4.14 3.04 -2.19
CA HIS A 100 -3.93 2.42 -3.51
C HIS A 100 -2.79 1.40 -3.48
N TYR A 101 -1.66 1.77 -2.88
CA TYR A 101 -0.49 0.89 -2.74
C TYR A 101 -0.80 -0.35 -1.89
N ALA A 102 -1.48 -0.17 -0.76
CA ALA A 102 -1.89 -1.29 0.08
C ALA A 102 -2.82 -2.26 -0.68
N MET A 103 -3.79 -1.73 -1.44
CA MET A 103 -4.71 -2.53 -2.26
C MET A 103 -3.98 -3.24 -3.40
N GLN A 104 -3.06 -2.57 -4.08
CA GLN A 104 -2.26 -3.13 -5.17
C GLN A 104 -1.39 -4.31 -4.70
N GLU A 105 -0.75 -4.16 -3.54
CA GLU A 105 0.08 -5.20 -2.92
C GLU A 105 -0.73 -6.23 -2.12
N LYS A 106 -2.07 -6.13 -2.15
CA LYS A 106 -2.99 -7.01 -1.41
C LYS A 106 -2.72 -7.03 0.10
N ASN A 107 -2.26 -5.90 0.63
CA ASN A 107 -2.05 -5.70 2.05
C ASN A 107 -3.37 -5.39 2.77
N VAL A 108 -4.17 -6.42 3.00
CA VAL A 108 -5.51 -6.30 3.58
C VAL A 108 -5.46 -5.63 4.96
N GLU A 109 -4.56 -6.09 5.85
CA GLU A 109 -4.42 -5.53 7.19
C GLU A 109 -3.97 -4.06 7.15
N GLY A 110 -3.03 -3.73 6.25
CA GLY A 110 -2.58 -2.35 6.02
C GLY A 110 -3.68 -1.46 5.46
N ALA A 111 -4.49 -1.96 4.51
CA ALA A 111 -5.64 -1.23 3.98
C ALA A 111 -6.69 -0.94 5.06
N ILE A 112 -7.01 -1.92 5.91
CA ILE A 112 -7.91 -1.74 7.06
C ILE A 112 -7.36 -0.67 8.03
N ALA A 113 -6.06 -0.72 8.35
CA ALA A 113 -5.43 0.28 9.23
C ALA A 113 -5.52 1.70 8.63
N LEU A 114 -5.25 1.85 7.33
CA LEU A 114 -5.36 3.13 6.63
C LEU A 114 -6.81 3.67 6.63
N LEU A 115 -7.80 2.83 6.32
CA LEU A 115 -9.21 3.20 6.35
C LEU A 115 -9.67 3.64 7.75
N ASN A 116 -9.23 2.93 8.79
CA ASN A 116 -9.52 3.29 10.18
C ASN A 116 -8.81 4.59 10.61
N ALA A 117 -7.67 4.90 10.01
CA ALA A 117 -6.96 6.16 10.20
C ALA A 117 -7.53 7.31 9.35
N GLY A 118 -8.59 7.09 8.57
CA GLY A 118 -9.28 8.11 7.79
C GLY A 118 -8.81 8.26 6.36
N ALA A 119 -8.16 7.25 5.78
CA ALA A 119 -7.93 7.21 4.34
C ALA A 119 -9.27 7.24 3.59
N ASP A 120 -9.32 8.00 2.51
CA ASP A 120 -10.50 8.15 1.67
C ASP A 120 -10.44 7.15 0.50
N PRO A 121 -11.41 6.21 0.39
CA PRO A 121 -11.43 5.23 -0.69
C PRO A 121 -11.78 5.82 -2.07
N ASN A 122 -12.21 7.07 -2.14
CA ASN A 122 -12.72 7.72 -3.36
C ASN A 122 -11.71 8.65 -4.04
N ILE A 123 -10.54 8.86 -3.47
CA ILE A 123 -9.50 9.67 -4.14
C ILE A 123 -9.07 8.93 -5.41
N PRO A 124 -9.22 9.54 -6.62
CA PRO A 124 -8.78 8.91 -7.84
C PRO A 124 -7.28 9.13 -8.09
N ASP A 125 -6.65 8.17 -8.72
CA ASP A 125 -5.34 8.35 -9.33
C ASP A 125 -5.45 9.07 -10.69
N ARG A 126 -4.34 9.21 -11.43
CA ARG A 126 -4.32 9.87 -12.74
C ARG A 126 -5.05 9.10 -13.85
N ASP A 127 -5.22 7.81 -13.67
CA ASP A 127 -5.97 6.93 -14.57
C ASP A 127 -7.45 6.84 -14.19
N HIS A 128 -7.89 7.74 -13.27
CA HIS A 128 -9.25 7.76 -12.72
C HIS A 128 -9.66 6.46 -12.02
N ALA A 129 -8.71 5.70 -11.49
CA ALA A 129 -9.01 4.56 -10.63
C ALA A 129 -8.98 4.98 -9.15
N THR A 130 -9.95 4.50 -8.39
CA THR A 130 -9.97 4.65 -6.92
C THR A 130 -9.48 3.37 -6.26
N ALA A 131 -9.09 3.47 -4.98
CA ALA A 131 -8.66 2.30 -4.22
C ALA A 131 -9.74 1.20 -4.17
N LEU A 132 -11.03 1.58 -4.20
CA LEU A 132 -12.16 0.64 -4.22
C LEU A 132 -12.13 -0.26 -5.48
N ALA A 133 -11.69 0.23 -6.63
CA ALA A 133 -11.65 -0.54 -7.87
C ALA A 133 -10.70 -1.75 -7.79
N TYR A 134 -9.69 -1.70 -6.93
CA TYR A 134 -8.73 -2.80 -6.75
C TYR A 134 -9.33 -4.03 -6.07
N ILE A 135 -10.55 -3.94 -5.49
CA ILE A 135 -11.26 -5.09 -4.93
C ILE A 135 -11.51 -6.18 -5.99
N ASN A 136 -11.53 -5.79 -7.27
CA ASN A 136 -11.62 -6.72 -8.40
C ASN A 136 -10.46 -7.75 -8.42
N GLY A 137 -9.32 -7.44 -7.84
CA GLY A 137 -8.19 -8.36 -7.67
C GLY A 137 -8.24 -9.22 -6.40
N MET A 138 -9.24 -9.00 -5.52
CA MET A 138 -9.37 -9.61 -4.19
C MET A 138 -10.85 -9.86 -3.85
N PRO A 139 -11.62 -10.59 -4.70
CA PRO A 139 -13.06 -10.78 -4.50
C PRO A 139 -13.40 -11.56 -3.23
N GLU A 140 -12.44 -12.25 -2.63
CA GLU A 140 -12.57 -12.96 -1.35
C GLU A 140 -12.57 -12.03 -0.13
N GLU A 141 -12.06 -10.80 -0.25
CA GLU A 141 -11.88 -9.87 0.87
C GLU A 141 -13.15 -9.05 1.14
N ILE A 142 -14.24 -9.74 1.46
CA ILE A 142 -15.57 -9.15 1.66
C ILE A 142 -15.62 -8.19 2.86
N GLU A 143 -14.90 -8.49 3.94
CA GLU A 143 -14.86 -7.62 5.12
C GLU A 143 -14.11 -6.31 4.82
N LEU A 144 -13.03 -6.37 4.00
CA LEU A 144 -12.35 -5.16 3.54
C LEU A 144 -13.26 -4.33 2.63
N LEU A 145 -13.94 -4.97 1.66
CA LEU A 145 -14.93 -4.29 0.81
C LEU A 145 -16.00 -3.61 1.65
N LYS A 146 -16.57 -4.32 2.62
CA LYS A 146 -17.58 -3.78 3.51
C LYS A 146 -17.08 -2.55 4.26
N LEU A 147 -15.88 -2.61 4.82
CA LEU A 147 -15.27 -1.46 5.49
C LEU A 147 -15.08 -0.28 4.53
N MET A 148 -14.61 -0.51 3.29
CA MET A 148 -14.46 0.56 2.30
C MET A 148 -15.79 1.23 2.00
N LEU A 149 -16.88 0.46 1.85
CA LEU A 149 -18.23 0.98 1.61
C LEU A 149 -18.77 1.74 2.84
N GLU A 150 -18.57 1.21 4.06
CA GLU A 150 -18.92 1.90 5.32
C GLU A 150 -18.17 3.22 5.51
N LYS A 151 -16.95 3.34 4.95
CA LYS A 151 -16.17 4.58 4.90
C LYS A 151 -16.56 5.50 3.74
N GLY A 152 -17.64 5.20 3.05
CA GLY A 152 -18.20 6.03 1.99
C GLY A 152 -17.68 5.72 0.59
N GLY A 153 -17.15 4.53 0.38
CA GLY A 153 -16.69 4.08 -0.96
C GLY A 153 -17.82 4.15 -1.98
N ASP A 154 -17.60 4.90 -3.07
CA ASP A 154 -18.58 5.17 -4.11
C ASP A 154 -18.55 4.08 -5.19
N VAL A 155 -19.56 3.20 -5.18
CA VAL A 155 -19.71 2.12 -6.15
C VAL A 155 -20.05 2.64 -7.56
N HIS A 156 -20.56 3.88 -7.66
CA HIS A 156 -20.89 4.58 -8.90
C HIS A 156 -19.74 5.44 -9.43
N PHE A 157 -18.60 5.45 -8.75
CA PHE A 157 -17.44 6.19 -9.25
C PHE A 157 -17.10 5.75 -10.67
N ASN A 158 -17.09 6.71 -11.60
CA ASN A 158 -16.85 6.45 -13.03
C ASN A 158 -15.38 6.72 -13.37
N ASN A 159 -14.69 5.70 -13.86
CA ASN A 159 -13.29 5.78 -14.28
C ASN A 159 -13.07 6.31 -15.71
N GLY A 160 -14.12 6.89 -16.33
CA GLY A 160 -14.10 7.36 -17.71
C GLY A 160 -14.57 6.32 -18.73
N GLN A 161 -14.79 5.07 -18.34
CA GLN A 161 -15.30 3.98 -19.17
C GLN A 161 -16.64 3.43 -18.64
N HIS A 162 -16.71 3.20 -17.35
CA HIS A 162 -17.88 2.67 -16.64
C HIS A 162 -17.74 2.91 -15.13
N GLU A 163 -18.84 2.80 -14.42
CA GLU A 163 -18.87 2.79 -12.97
C GLU A 163 -18.26 1.49 -12.44
N ILE A 164 -17.73 1.52 -11.21
CA ILE A 164 -17.04 0.35 -10.60
C ILE A 164 -17.99 -0.86 -10.55
N LEU A 165 -19.21 -0.68 -10.01
CA LEU A 165 -20.19 -1.77 -9.89
C LEU A 165 -20.61 -2.30 -11.26
N GLU A 166 -20.87 -1.41 -12.24
CA GLU A 166 -21.22 -1.82 -13.61
C GLU A 166 -20.09 -2.60 -14.28
N GLY A 167 -18.83 -2.15 -14.08
CA GLY A 167 -17.66 -2.85 -14.61
C GLY A 167 -17.54 -4.26 -14.04
N ILE A 168 -17.69 -4.43 -12.72
CA ILE A 168 -17.66 -5.75 -12.08
C ILE A 168 -18.80 -6.64 -12.60
N LYS A 169 -20.02 -6.12 -12.70
CA LYS A 169 -21.16 -6.85 -13.28
C LYS A 169 -20.90 -7.28 -14.70
N LYS A 170 -20.35 -6.41 -15.52
CA LYS A 170 -20.12 -6.67 -16.96
C LYS A 170 -19.03 -7.70 -17.22
N TYR A 171 -17.94 -7.65 -16.46
CA TYR A 171 -16.73 -8.43 -16.78
C TYR A 171 -16.47 -9.62 -15.83
N SER A 172 -17.13 -9.65 -14.66
CA SER A 172 -16.82 -10.63 -13.60
C SER A 172 -18.05 -11.39 -13.08
N SER A 173 -19.27 -11.09 -13.55
CA SER A 173 -20.51 -11.70 -13.03
C SER A 173 -20.61 -13.22 -13.27
N GLU A 174 -19.90 -13.74 -14.28
CA GLU A 174 -19.87 -15.19 -14.55
C GLU A 174 -18.97 -15.96 -13.58
N ASP A 175 -18.02 -15.29 -12.89
CA ASP A 175 -17.21 -15.92 -11.85
C ASP A 175 -17.96 -15.90 -10.51
N PRO A 176 -18.30 -17.08 -9.94
CA PRO A 176 -19.05 -17.17 -8.69
C PRO A 176 -18.42 -16.43 -7.49
N LYS A 177 -17.11 -16.15 -7.55
CA LYS A 177 -16.39 -15.40 -6.50
C LYS A 177 -16.88 -13.96 -6.39
N PHE A 178 -17.38 -13.38 -7.48
CA PHE A 178 -17.86 -11.99 -7.50
C PHE A 178 -19.32 -11.83 -7.06
N LYS A 179 -20.07 -12.92 -6.92
CA LYS A 179 -21.45 -12.83 -6.46
C LYS A 179 -21.59 -12.11 -5.09
N PRO A 180 -20.80 -12.46 -4.04
CA PRO A 180 -20.87 -11.73 -2.77
C PRO A 180 -20.43 -10.26 -2.89
N VAL A 181 -19.45 -9.97 -3.76
CA VAL A 181 -18.99 -8.59 -4.04
C VAL A 181 -20.12 -7.75 -4.61
N ILE A 182 -20.77 -8.26 -5.68
CA ILE A 182 -21.89 -7.58 -6.36
C ILE A 182 -23.05 -7.37 -5.37
N GLU A 183 -23.49 -8.43 -4.67
CA GLU A 183 -24.57 -8.37 -3.70
C GLU A 183 -24.29 -7.36 -2.58
N LEU A 184 -23.04 -7.23 -2.14
CA LEU A 184 -22.66 -6.26 -1.12
C LEU A 184 -22.67 -4.85 -1.69
N MET A 185 -22.04 -4.61 -2.87
CA MET A 185 -22.02 -3.29 -3.49
C MET A 185 -23.42 -2.77 -3.83
N GLU A 186 -24.36 -3.64 -4.27
CA GLU A 186 -25.76 -3.27 -4.56
C GLU A 186 -26.51 -2.74 -3.34
N LYS A 187 -26.11 -3.09 -2.14
CA LYS A 187 -26.71 -2.54 -0.90
C LYS A 187 -26.28 -1.11 -0.61
N TYR A 188 -25.20 -0.65 -1.26
CA TYR A 188 -24.63 0.70 -1.10
C TYR A 188 -24.79 1.55 -2.38
N ALA A 189 -25.47 1.02 -3.40
CA ALA A 189 -25.77 1.67 -4.67
C ALA A 189 -26.95 2.67 -4.59
#